data_3ddc870496bbf256684bd8940109420e
#
_entry.id   3ddc870496bbf256684bd8940109420e
#
_cell.length_a   1.000
_cell.length_b   1.000
_cell.length_c   1.000
_cell.angle_alpha   90.00
_cell.angle_beta   90.00
_cell.angle_gamma   90.00
#
_symmetry.space_group_name_H-M   'P 1'
#
loop_
_entity.id
_entity.type
_entity.pdbx_description
1 polymer ?
#
loop_
_entity_poly.entity_id
_entity_poly.type
_entity_poly.pdbx_seq_one_letter_code
_entity_poly.pdbx_strand_id
1 'polypeptide(L)' 'MALGVIATIRVQEGKNAEFETEFTKLAENVLANEKGAEFYALHRSKTDPQEYKVLERYTTAEDMQ' A
#
# COMPACT_ATOMS: atom_id res chain seq x y z
N MET A 1 -2.04 0.94 20.86
CA MET A 1 -2.10 -0.29 20.06
C MET A 1 -1.95 0.05 18.60
N ALA A 2 -1.10 -0.66 17.91
CA ALA A 2 -0.91 -0.44 16.47
C ALA A 2 -2.15 -0.88 15.69
N LEU A 3 -2.39 -0.20 14.58
CA LEU A 3 -3.51 -0.49 13.69
C LEU A 3 -2.97 -1.01 12.38
N GLY A 4 -3.48 -2.15 11.92
CA GLY A 4 -3.13 -2.73 10.65
C GLY A 4 -4.28 -2.66 9.67
N VAL A 5 -3.96 -2.42 8.40
CA VAL A 5 -4.96 -2.35 7.34
C VAL A 5 -4.50 -3.22 6.18
N ILE A 6 -5.42 -3.98 5.60
CA ILE A 6 -5.16 -4.75 4.40
C ILE A 6 -6.17 -4.30 3.36
N ALA A 7 -5.69 -3.78 2.25
CA ALA A 7 -6.54 -3.33 1.16
C ALA A 7 -6.30 -4.18 -0.08
N THR A 8 -7.36 -4.47 -0.81
CA THR A 8 -7.26 -5.20 -2.08
C THR A 8 -7.50 -4.22 -3.22
N ILE A 9 -6.61 -4.24 -4.19
CA ILE A 9 -6.70 -3.36 -5.36
C ILE A 9 -6.66 -4.20 -6.62
N ARG A 10 -7.56 -3.97 -7.55
CA ARG A 10 -7.51 -4.61 -8.86
C ARG A 10 -7.04 -3.58 -9.88
N VAL A 11 -6.04 -3.97 -10.66
CA VAL A 11 -5.45 -3.10 -11.67
C VAL A 11 -5.87 -3.58 -13.04
N GLN A 12 -6.17 -2.65 -13.92
CA GLN A 12 -6.56 -2.92 -15.28
C GLN A 12 -5.43 -3.63 -16.02
N GLU A 13 -5.76 -4.62 -16.84
CA GLU A 13 -4.78 -5.34 -17.62
C GLU A 13 -3.95 -4.36 -18.46
N GLY A 14 -2.65 -4.56 -18.46
CA GLY A 14 -1.73 -3.68 -19.18
C GLY A 14 -1.28 -2.46 -18.41
N LYS A 15 -1.80 -2.25 -17.20
CA LYS A 15 -1.46 -1.08 -16.40
C LYS A 15 -0.60 -1.38 -15.18
N ASN A 16 -0.15 -2.63 -15.06
CA ASN A 16 0.61 -3.05 -13.87
C ASN A 16 1.88 -2.23 -13.63
N ALA A 17 2.69 -2.04 -14.66
CA ALA A 17 3.95 -1.31 -14.50
C ALA A 17 3.72 0.14 -14.08
N GLU A 18 2.75 0.79 -14.71
CA GLU A 18 2.40 2.16 -14.38
C GLU A 18 1.88 2.27 -12.94
N PHE A 19 1.01 1.34 -12.56
CA PHE A 19 0.47 1.30 -11.21
C PHE A 19 1.58 1.10 -10.18
N GLU A 20 2.48 0.15 -10.44
CA GLU A 20 3.56 -0.14 -9.48
C GLU A 20 4.49 1.05 -9.33
N THR A 21 4.77 1.77 -10.41
CA THR A 21 5.62 2.96 -10.35
C THR A 21 4.94 4.05 -9.52
N GLU A 22 3.68 4.31 -9.79
CA GLU A 22 2.94 5.36 -9.07
C GLU A 22 2.74 5.00 -7.61
N PHE A 23 2.45 3.73 -7.32
CA PHE A 23 2.28 3.30 -5.93
C PHE A 23 3.58 3.40 -5.15
N THR A 24 4.72 3.06 -5.78
CA THR A 24 6.01 3.15 -5.12
C THR A 24 6.30 4.59 -4.67
N LYS A 25 5.99 5.55 -5.53
CA LYS A 25 6.15 6.96 -5.18
C LYS A 25 5.25 7.35 -4.01
N LEU A 26 4.02 6.89 -4.03
CA LEU A 26 3.08 7.17 -2.95
C LEU A 26 3.56 6.58 -1.64
N ALA A 27 4.01 5.33 -1.67
CA ALA A 27 4.47 4.64 -0.47
C ALA A 27 5.69 5.34 0.14
N GLU A 28 6.64 5.76 -0.70
CA GLU A 28 7.81 6.49 -0.23
C GLU A 28 7.41 7.80 0.42
N ASN A 29 6.44 8.49 -0.17
CA ASN A 29 5.97 9.75 0.35
C ASN A 29 5.25 9.58 1.69
N VAL A 30 4.41 8.56 1.80
CA VAL A 30 3.69 8.27 3.04
C VAL A 30 4.67 7.93 4.16
N LEU A 31 5.63 7.05 3.90
CA LEU A 31 6.59 6.64 4.92
C LEU A 31 7.52 7.78 5.34
N ALA A 32 7.81 8.70 4.44
CA ALA A 32 8.70 9.82 4.73
C ALA A 32 7.98 10.96 5.46
N ASN A 33 6.70 11.15 5.21
CA ASN A 33 6.01 12.36 5.64
C ASN A 33 4.88 12.14 6.65
N GLU A 34 4.36 10.92 6.76
CA GLU A 34 3.24 10.67 7.67
C GLU A 34 3.72 10.10 8.98
N LYS A 35 3.49 10.87 10.02
CA LYS A 35 3.84 10.47 11.36
C LYS A 35 3.05 9.22 11.74
N GLY A 36 3.75 8.24 12.27
CA GLY A 36 3.10 7.02 12.72
C GLY A 36 2.94 5.94 11.68
N ALA A 37 3.21 6.23 10.41
CA ALA A 37 3.17 5.20 9.37
C ALA A 37 4.42 4.34 9.50
N GLU A 38 4.22 3.08 9.93
CA GLU A 38 5.33 2.16 10.17
C GLU A 38 5.58 1.23 9.00
N PHE A 39 4.55 0.93 8.24
CA PHE A 39 4.62 -0.05 7.18
C PHE A 39 3.59 0.27 6.12
N TYR A 40 4.01 0.24 4.85
CA TYR A 40 3.12 0.57 3.74
C TYR A 40 3.68 -0.15 2.52
N ALA A 41 3.24 -1.40 2.32
CA ALA A 41 3.87 -2.28 1.34
C ALA A 41 2.87 -2.87 0.37
N LEU A 42 3.27 -2.88 -0.89
CA LEU A 42 2.50 -3.44 -1.99
C LEU A 42 2.90 -4.90 -2.21
N HIS A 43 1.90 -5.76 -2.34
CA HIS A 43 2.11 -7.18 -2.63
C HIS A 43 1.28 -7.56 -3.84
N ARG A 44 1.86 -8.36 -4.73
CA ARG A 44 1.12 -8.88 -5.87
C ARG A 44 0.60 -10.27 -5.54
N SER A 45 -0.62 -10.57 -6.00
CA SER A 45 -1.19 -11.90 -5.83
C SER A 45 -0.37 -12.95 -6.56
N LYS A 46 -0.22 -14.13 -5.96
CA LYS A 46 0.46 -15.26 -6.60
C LYS A 46 -0.33 -15.85 -7.75
N THR A 47 -1.64 -15.71 -7.71
CA THR A 47 -2.52 -16.40 -8.66
C THR A 47 -3.24 -15.49 -9.63
N ASP A 48 -3.34 -14.21 -9.32
CA ASP A 48 -4.04 -13.25 -10.17
C ASP A 48 -3.13 -12.04 -10.42
N PRO A 49 -2.59 -11.90 -11.63
CA PRO A 49 -1.62 -10.82 -11.90
C PRO A 49 -2.23 -9.41 -11.82
N GLN A 50 -3.54 -9.31 -11.81
CA GLN A 50 -4.20 -8.00 -11.73
C GLN A 50 -4.61 -7.63 -10.32
N GLU A 51 -4.40 -8.52 -9.35
CA GLU A 51 -4.78 -8.25 -7.97
C GLU A 51 -3.56 -7.96 -7.12
N TYR A 52 -3.67 -6.90 -6.32
CA TYR A 52 -2.65 -6.50 -5.37
C TYR A 52 -3.24 -6.39 -3.98
N LYS A 53 -2.41 -6.62 -2.98
CA LYS A 53 -2.76 -6.36 -1.58
C LYS A 53 -1.80 -5.32 -1.06
N VAL A 54 -2.34 -4.34 -0.35
CA VAL A 54 -1.53 -3.34 0.34
C VAL A 54 -1.65 -3.62 1.82
N LEU A 55 -0.51 -3.77 2.47
CA LEU A 55 -0.45 -3.93 3.92
C LEU A 55 0.05 -2.63 4.50
N GLU A 56 -0.69 -2.09 5.48
CA GLU A 56 -0.37 -0.82 6.12
C GLU A 56 -0.38 -1.01 7.62
N ARG A 57 0.53 -0.34 8.31
CA ARG A 57 0.55 -0.37 9.76
C ARG A 57 0.84 1.02 10.28
N TYR A 58 0.05 1.43 11.25
CA TYR A 58 0.17 2.74 11.88
C TYR A 58 0.30 2.57 13.39
N THR A 59 1.02 3.48 14.03
CA THR A 59 1.24 3.44 15.46
C THR A 59 -0.08 3.47 16.22
N THR A 60 -0.99 4.33 15.79
CA THR A 60 -2.32 4.45 16.37
C THR A 60 -3.33 4.74 15.27
N ALA A 61 -4.61 4.55 15.58
CA ALA A 61 -5.68 4.87 14.64
C ALA A 61 -5.70 6.35 14.26
N GLU A 62 -5.26 7.20 15.16
CA GLU A 62 -5.22 8.65 14.93
C GLU A 62 -4.21 9.04 13.86
N ASP A 63 -3.16 8.26 13.70
CA ASP A 63 -2.12 8.54 12.71
C ASP A 63 -2.51 8.09 11.31
N MET A 64 -3.55 7.28 11.19
CA MET A 64 -4.03 6.79 9.90
C MET A 64 -5.00 7.82 9.31
N GLN A 65 -4.69 8.33 8.15
CA GLN A 65 -5.52 9.32 7.47
C GLN A 65 -6.09 8.78 6.18
#